data_66d9c69fe82bd2f23e11775c3d3c6fc9
#
_entry.id   66d9c69fe82bd2f23e11775c3d3c6fc9
#
_cell.length_a   1.000
_cell.length_b   1.000
_cell.length_c   1.000
_cell.angle_alpha   90.00
_cell.angle_beta   90.00
_cell.angle_gamma   90.00
#
_symmetry.space_group_name_H-M   'P 1'
#
loop_
_entity.id
_entity.type
_entity.pdbx_description
1 polymer ?
#
loop_
_entity_poly.entity_id
_entity_poly.type
_entity_poly.pdbx_seq_one_letter_code
_entity_poly.pdbx_strand_id
1 'polypeptide(L)'
;MTRLFPIRRAILGGLLTAAAFAGAAAAQSISGSYRAEGRNPDGSTYAGTVQIRDNGGAIEMNWQVGSQTYAGTGTRNGDVVWVNWGDTYPVVYVRMPDGELHGTWSNGRALERLIP
;
A
#
# COMPACT_ATOMS: atom_id res chain seq x y z
N MET A 1 -43.82 19.23 -10.23
CA MET A 1 -43.14 19.06 -9.83
C MET A 1 -42.68 18.85 -9.60
N THR A 2 -43.12 19.12 -9.62
CA THR A 2 -42.43 18.97 -9.18
C THR A 2 -42.16 18.56 -9.03
N ARG A 3 -42.67 18.71 -9.01
CA ARG A 3 -42.17 18.35 -8.63
C ARG A 3 -41.57 17.81 -8.36
N LEU A 4 -42.11 18.05 -8.60
CA LEU A 4 -41.41 17.59 -8.27
C LEU A 4 -40.91 17.23 -7.98
N PHE A 5 -41.17 17.43 -7.91
CA PHE A 5 -40.34 17.11 -7.50
C PHE A 5 -39.92 16.80 -6.98
N PRO A 6 -40.44 17.95 -7.12
CA PRO A 6 -39.68 17.76 -6.02
C PRO A 6 -39.02 16.48 -5.78
N ILE A 7 -39.29 15.75 -6.01
CA ILE A 7 -38.81 14.67 -5.77
C ILE A 7 -37.53 14.41 -6.06
N ARG A 8 -37.05 14.80 -6.73
CA ARG A 8 -35.87 14.65 -7.04
C ARG A 8 -34.84 14.97 -6.16
N ARG A 9 -35.00 15.49 -5.13
CA ARG A 9 -34.05 15.85 -4.23
C ARG A 9 -33.44 14.76 -3.50
N ALA A 10 -34.05 13.79 -3.09
CA ALA A 10 -33.51 12.64 -2.40
C ALA A 10 -32.47 11.88 -3.22
N ILE A 11 -32.67 11.88 -4.50
CA ILE A 11 -31.75 11.24 -5.39
C ILE A 11 -30.40 11.90 -5.38
N LEU A 12 -30.38 13.21 -5.26
CA LEU A 12 -29.12 13.93 -5.19
C LEU A 12 -28.31 13.53 -3.96
N GLY A 13 -28.96 13.27 -2.87
CA GLY A 13 -28.25 12.83 -1.68
C GLY A 13 -27.52 11.53 -1.87
N GLY A 14 -28.13 10.59 -2.58
CA GLY A 14 -27.47 9.33 -2.87
C GLY A 14 -26.22 9.48 -3.71
N LEU A 15 -26.23 10.38 -4.67
CA LEU A 15 -25.06 10.63 -5.50
C LEU A 15 -23.89 11.18 -4.69
N LEU A 16 -24.17 12.05 -3.75
CA LEU A 16 -23.12 12.59 -2.89
C LEU A 16 -22.47 11.50 -2.05
N THR A 17 -23.23 10.55 -1.59
CA THR A 17 -22.68 9.43 -0.82
C THR A 17 -21.72 8.61 -1.67
N ALA A 18 -22.04 8.35 -2.92
CA ALA A 18 -21.16 7.59 -3.79
C ALA A 18 -19.84 8.33 -4.02
N ALA A 19 -19.87 9.64 -4.15
CA ALA A 19 -18.65 10.43 -4.31
C ALA A 19 -17.77 10.32 -3.06
N ALA A 20 -18.35 10.27 -1.87
CA ALA A 20 -17.61 10.12 -0.65
C ALA A 20 -16.86 8.79 -0.60
N PHE A 21 -17.46 7.70 -1.07
CA PHE A 21 -16.76 6.42 -1.13
C PHE A 21 -15.55 6.46 -2.07
N ALA A 22 -15.69 7.08 -3.21
CA ALA A 22 -14.59 7.19 -4.15
C ALA A 22 -13.43 7.97 -3.53
N GLY A 23 -13.74 9.04 -2.80
CA GLY A 23 -12.71 9.81 -2.11
C GLY A 23 -12.01 9.01 -1.02
N ALA A 24 -12.76 8.21 -0.26
CA ALA A 24 -12.19 7.37 0.78
C ALA A 24 -11.27 6.31 0.19
N ALA A 25 -11.62 5.71 -0.93
CA ALA A 25 -10.77 4.73 -1.57
C ALA A 25 -9.46 5.35 -2.04
N ALA A 26 -9.51 6.55 -2.61
CA ALA A 26 -8.29 7.25 -3.03
C ALA A 26 -7.40 7.59 -1.84
N ALA A 27 -7.99 7.85 -0.66
CA ALA A 27 -7.25 8.19 0.53
C ALA A 27 -6.51 7.00 1.13
N GLN A 28 -6.72 5.78 0.61
CA GLN A 28 -6.05 4.58 1.11
C GLN A 28 -4.75 4.27 0.37
N SER A 29 -4.25 5.20 -0.44
CA SER A 29 -2.95 5.07 -1.07
C SER A 29 -1.85 4.85 -0.03
N ILE A 30 -0.88 4.02 -0.36
CA ILE A 30 0.26 3.78 0.50
C ILE A 30 1.50 4.56 0.07
N SER A 31 1.34 5.52 -0.84
CA SER A 31 2.46 6.37 -1.26
C SER A 31 3.10 7.07 -0.07
N GLY A 32 4.42 7.12 -0.06
CA GLY A 32 5.14 7.84 0.99
C GLY A 32 6.51 7.27 1.27
N SER A 33 7.12 7.83 2.31
CA SER A 33 8.43 7.42 2.81
C SER A 33 8.23 6.60 4.07
N TYR A 34 9.00 5.52 4.20
CA TYR A 34 8.88 4.59 5.32
C TYR A 34 10.27 4.25 5.85
N ARG A 35 10.33 3.96 7.14
CA ARG A 35 11.49 3.31 7.73
C ARG A 35 11.28 1.81 7.64
N ALA A 36 12.29 1.07 7.20
CA ALA A 36 12.24 -0.37 7.12
C ALA A 36 12.99 -0.99 8.28
N GLU A 37 12.39 -2.00 8.88
CA GLU A 37 13.03 -2.87 9.87
C GLU A 37 12.78 -4.29 9.42
N GLY A 38 13.82 -5.08 9.29
CA GLY A 38 13.68 -6.41 8.73
C GLY A 38 14.56 -7.46 9.37
N ARG A 39 14.32 -8.68 8.94
CA ARG A 39 15.07 -9.85 9.38
C ARG A 39 15.34 -10.72 8.17
N ASN A 40 16.62 -10.98 7.94
CA ASN A 40 17.09 -11.85 6.86
C ASN A 40 16.77 -13.31 7.13
N PRO A 41 16.83 -14.19 6.12
CA PRO A 41 16.57 -15.61 6.33
C PRO A 41 17.48 -16.26 7.36
N ASP A 42 18.69 -15.73 7.55
CA ASP A 42 19.64 -16.27 8.55
C ASP A 42 19.36 -15.76 9.97
N GLY A 43 18.32 -14.91 10.14
CA GLY A 43 17.94 -14.37 11.43
C GLY A 43 18.57 -13.03 11.77
N SER A 44 19.54 -12.56 11.00
CA SER A 44 20.16 -11.25 11.23
C SER A 44 19.17 -10.14 10.89
N THR A 45 19.30 -9.00 11.56
CA THR A 45 18.40 -7.86 11.35
C THR A 45 19.03 -6.83 10.43
N TYR A 46 18.16 -6.02 9.81
CA TYR A 46 18.60 -4.88 9.02
C TYR A 46 17.61 -3.73 9.20
N ALA A 47 18.07 -2.54 8.86
CA ALA A 47 17.25 -1.34 8.85
C ALA A 47 17.55 -0.55 7.59
N GLY A 48 16.57 0.22 7.14
CA GLY A 48 16.73 1.04 5.95
C GLY A 48 15.57 1.98 5.76
N THR A 49 15.48 2.53 4.57
CA THR A 49 14.40 3.43 4.17
C THR A 49 13.77 2.94 2.88
N VAL A 50 12.49 3.27 2.68
CA VAL A 50 11.73 2.85 1.51
C VAL A 50 10.89 4.01 1.02
N GLN A 51 10.87 4.19 -0.30
CA GLN A 51 9.96 5.13 -0.97
C GLN A 51 8.95 4.30 -1.74
N ILE A 52 7.67 4.59 -1.55
CA ILE A 52 6.59 3.91 -2.26
C ILE A 52 5.84 4.93 -3.09
N ARG A 53 5.58 4.58 -4.34
CA ARG A 53 4.63 5.28 -5.19
C ARG A 53 3.50 4.32 -5.49
N ASP A 54 2.29 4.71 -5.12
CA ASP A 54 1.06 3.95 -5.34
C ASP A 54 0.17 4.76 -6.28
N ASN A 55 0.04 4.29 -7.49
CA ASN A 55 -0.74 4.96 -8.52
C ASN A 55 -1.94 4.10 -8.85
N GLY A 56 -2.99 4.22 -8.02
CA GLY A 56 -4.22 3.46 -8.22
C GLY A 56 -4.03 1.96 -8.07
N GLY A 57 -3.10 1.52 -7.24
CA GLY A 57 -2.79 0.11 -7.04
C GLY A 57 -1.60 -0.40 -7.84
N ALA A 58 -1.05 0.42 -8.75
CA ALA A 58 0.21 0.12 -9.40
C ALA A 58 1.33 0.63 -8.49
N ILE A 59 2.21 -0.25 -8.05
CA ILE A 59 3.18 0.04 -7.01
C ILE A 59 4.59 0.09 -7.60
N GLU A 60 5.33 1.12 -7.20
CA GLU A 60 6.78 1.19 -7.39
C GLU A 60 7.41 1.38 -6.03
N MET A 61 8.42 0.60 -5.74
CA MET A 61 9.14 0.68 -4.46
C MET A 61 10.63 0.78 -4.69
N ASN A 62 11.28 1.59 -3.85
CA ASN A 62 12.71 1.72 -3.83
C ASN A 62 13.17 1.59 -2.38
N TRP A 63 14.05 0.64 -2.13
CA TRP A 63 14.63 0.39 -0.81
C TRP A 63 16.07 0.86 -0.80
N GLN A 64 16.49 1.39 0.33
CA GLN A 64 17.89 1.66 0.59
C GLN A 64 18.25 1.03 1.94
N VAL A 65 19.16 0.06 1.90
CA VAL A 65 19.58 -0.69 3.08
C VAL A 65 21.11 -0.61 3.11
N GLY A 66 21.65 0.16 4.04
CA GLY A 66 23.08 0.44 4.06
C GLY A 66 23.51 1.16 2.77
N SER A 67 24.49 0.61 2.08
CA SER A 67 24.94 1.14 0.80
C SER A 67 24.25 0.48 -0.39
N GLN A 68 23.28 -0.43 -0.16
CA GLN A 68 22.59 -1.16 -1.21
C GLN A 68 21.26 -0.50 -1.51
N THR A 69 20.89 -0.48 -2.79
CA THR A 69 19.58 -0.02 -3.24
C THR A 69 18.89 -1.14 -4.01
N TYR A 70 17.58 -1.22 -3.85
CA TYR A 70 16.76 -2.20 -4.55
C TYR A 70 15.54 -1.49 -5.10
N ALA A 71 15.03 -1.98 -6.21
CA ALA A 71 13.82 -1.42 -6.83
C ALA A 71 12.89 -2.56 -7.19
N GLY A 72 11.59 -2.29 -7.11
CA GLY A 72 10.60 -3.27 -7.47
C GLY A 72 9.32 -2.63 -7.94
N THR A 73 8.50 -3.43 -8.62
CA THR A 73 7.18 -3.03 -9.08
C THR A 73 6.19 -4.12 -8.75
N GLY A 74 4.96 -3.72 -8.50
CA GLY A 74 3.93 -4.68 -8.13
C GLY A 74 2.55 -4.09 -8.13
N THR A 75 1.69 -4.69 -7.33
CA THR A 75 0.28 -4.30 -7.27
C THR A 75 -0.21 -4.29 -5.83
N ARG A 76 -1.23 -3.48 -5.60
CA ARG A 76 -1.94 -3.44 -4.33
C ARG A 76 -3.41 -3.74 -4.59
N ASN A 77 -3.96 -4.64 -3.81
CA ASN A 77 -5.38 -4.95 -3.84
C ASN A 77 -5.90 -4.80 -2.40
N GLY A 78 -6.57 -3.69 -2.13
CA GLY A 78 -6.97 -3.38 -0.77
C GLY A 78 -5.75 -3.19 0.12
N ASP A 79 -5.66 -3.99 1.17
CA ASP A 79 -4.57 -3.92 2.13
C ASP A 79 -3.42 -4.86 1.81
N VAL A 80 -3.52 -5.63 0.74
CA VAL A 80 -2.48 -6.58 0.36
C VAL A 80 -1.66 -6.01 -0.78
N VAL A 81 -0.35 -6.04 -0.61
CA VAL A 81 0.61 -5.49 -1.57
C VAL A 81 1.63 -6.56 -1.88
N TRP A 82 1.94 -6.81 -3.16
CA TRP A 82 3.08 -7.64 -3.49
C TRP A 82 3.90 -6.99 -4.58
N VAL A 83 5.21 -7.15 -4.46
CA VAL A 83 6.18 -6.44 -5.27
C VAL A 83 7.24 -7.40 -5.75
N ASN A 84 7.45 -7.42 -7.06
CA ASN A 84 8.57 -8.15 -7.67
C ASN A 84 9.79 -7.25 -7.64
N TRP A 85 10.87 -7.74 -7.09
CA TRP A 85 12.08 -6.94 -6.87
C TRP A 85 13.33 -7.57 -7.49
N GLY A 86 13.12 -8.53 -8.40
CA GLY A 86 14.22 -9.14 -9.12
C GLY A 86 14.65 -10.51 -8.59
N ASP A 87 14.06 -10.94 -7.48
CA ASP A 87 14.30 -12.27 -6.93
C ASP A 87 13.18 -13.22 -7.38
N THR A 88 13.36 -14.50 -7.12
CA THR A 88 12.38 -15.54 -7.48
C THR A 88 11.04 -15.31 -6.80
N TYR A 89 11.06 -14.87 -5.55
CA TYR A 89 9.84 -14.69 -4.75
C TYR A 89 9.60 -13.22 -4.50
N PRO A 90 8.34 -12.77 -4.54
CA PRO A 90 8.00 -11.37 -4.28
C PRO A 90 8.09 -11.05 -2.80
N VAL A 91 8.13 -9.77 -2.49
CA VAL A 91 7.82 -9.27 -1.16
C VAL A 91 6.31 -9.09 -1.09
N VAL A 92 5.71 -9.55 0.00
CA VAL A 92 4.27 -9.43 0.22
C VAL A 92 4.04 -8.74 1.55
N TYR A 93 3.22 -7.69 1.54
CA TYR A 93 2.87 -6.94 2.76
C TYR A 93 1.37 -6.94 2.97
N VAL A 94 0.98 -6.80 4.24
CA VAL A 94 -0.38 -6.48 4.64
C VAL A 94 -0.35 -5.13 5.34
N ARG A 95 -1.23 -4.23 4.94
CA ARG A 95 -1.36 -2.92 5.58
C ARG A 95 -2.11 -3.09 6.88
N MET A 96 -1.50 -2.60 7.95
CA MET A 96 -2.06 -2.66 9.29
C MET A 96 -2.90 -1.40 9.56
N PRO A 97 -3.80 -1.45 10.57
CA PRO A 97 -4.64 -0.29 10.89
C PRO A 97 -3.88 0.98 11.23
N ASP A 98 -2.66 0.88 11.74
CA ASP A 98 -1.83 2.03 12.07
C ASP A 98 -1.05 2.59 10.88
N GLY A 99 -1.23 2.00 9.70
CA GLY A 99 -0.54 2.41 8.48
C GLY A 99 0.79 1.72 8.24
N GLU A 100 1.26 0.90 9.16
CA GLU A 100 2.45 0.08 8.92
C GLU A 100 2.16 -0.99 7.87
N LEU A 101 3.19 -1.39 7.15
CA LEU A 101 3.09 -2.52 6.24
C LEU A 101 3.94 -3.65 6.81
N HIS A 102 3.30 -4.77 7.09
CA HIS A 102 3.99 -5.95 7.64
C HIS A 102 4.10 -6.99 6.55
N GLY A 103 5.30 -7.43 6.26
CA GLY A 103 5.55 -8.27 5.11
C GLY A 103 6.55 -9.37 5.32
N THR A 104 6.64 -10.20 4.29
CA THR A 104 7.57 -11.32 4.22
C THR A 104 8.18 -11.38 2.83
N TRP A 105 9.41 -11.88 2.74
CA TRP A 105 10.11 -12.11 1.49
C TRP A 105 10.90 -13.41 1.57
N SER A 106 11.60 -13.76 0.52
CA SER A 106 12.33 -15.03 0.46
C SER A 106 11.44 -16.24 0.76
N ASN A 107 10.22 -16.23 0.18
CA ASN A 107 9.25 -17.31 0.35
C ASN A 107 8.89 -17.56 1.82
N GLY A 108 8.66 -16.48 2.57
CA GLY A 108 8.24 -16.57 3.96
C GLY A 108 9.37 -16.75 4.96
N ARG A 109 10.63 -16.77 4.52
CA ARG A 109 11.76 -17.00 5.42
C ARG A 109 12.38 -15.72 5.96
N ALA A 110 11.91 -14.57 5.50
CA ALA A 110 12.41 -13.27 5.92
C ALA A 110 11.24 -12.34 6.19
N LEU A 111 11.44 -11.34 7.02
CA LEU A 111 10.41 -10.42 7.44
C LEU A 111 10.84 -8.98 7.20
N GLU A 112 9.86 -8.13 6.95
CA GLU A 112 10.10 -6.69 6.87
C GLU A 112 8.87 -5.93 7.34
N ARG A 113 9.09 -4.90 8.14
CA ARG A 113 8.05 -3.99 8.58
C ARG A 113 8.40 -2.60 8.09
N LEU A 114 7.45 -1.92 7.47
CA LEU A 114 7.59 -0.55 6.99
C LEU A 114 6.76 0.36 7.89
N ILE A 115 7.40 1.38 8.43
CA ILE A 115 6.84 2.29 9.41
C ILE A 115 6.79 3.67 8.77
N PRO A 116 5.59 4.25 8.60
CA PRO A 116 5.47 5.57 7.98
C PRO A 116 6.10 6.68 8.80
#